data_fbd5df42fa931a28ca047d04ab0c4084
#
_entry.id   fbd5df42fa931a28ca047d04ab0c4084
#
_cell.length_a   1.000
_cell.length_b   1.000
_cell.length_c   1.000
_cell.angle_alpha   90.00
_cell.angle_beta   90.00
_cell.angle_gamma   90.00
#
_symmetry.space_group_name_H-M   'P 1'
#
loop_
_entity.id
_entity.type
_entity.pdbx_description
1 polymer ?
#
loop_
_entity_poly.entity_id
_entity_poly.type
_entity_poly.pdbx_seq_one_letter_code
_entity_poly.pdbx_strand_id
1 'polypeptide(L)'
;GGTDFMLYNDGGTFTHNSGKVLFDDAGLSNGSNIRNPSSFHDVEIALGSFSCTAHHNMTCTGTFLVTSGTYSDGSNGFHIDELVTIKNGATINLSNSTTQTKKLGALLVESGGTFRACRNITEFDGSGAGHSGQPSALEVESGATFNNNLGTCKFTSAGDQDIEMDGTGMFYNLELAKTNNDVVMHANVEVENNLTIDLAADHTLRPASTSNTVTVRGTTFIKEGKIGDTTAYNGTNNWGNLVMKSGTFILGSGTNNFESIRNKGGTIS
;
A
#
# COMPACT_ATOMS: atom_id res chain seq x y z
N GLY A 1 6.77 5.34 35.29
CA GLY A 1 7.67 5.40 34.16
C GLY A 1 7.39 6.67 33.37
N GLY A 2 8.39 7.53 33.20
CA GLY A 2 8.28 8.69 32.34
C GLY A 2 8.11 8.24 30.89
N THR A 3 7.30 8.95 30.12
CA THR A 3 7.24 8.80 28.66
C THR A 3 8.42 9.58 28.10
N ASP A 4 9.40 8.87 27.55
CA ASP A 4 10.50 9.50 26.85
C ASP A 4 10.01 10.00 25.49
N PHE A 5 10.31 11.25 25.17
CA PHE A 5 9.99 11.84 23.89
C PHE A 5 11.27 12.11 23.10
N MET A 6 11.34 11.62 21.86
CA MET A 6 12.38 12.01 20.91
C MET A 6 12.13 13.43 20.40
N LEU A 7 10.86 13.78 20.21
CA LEU A 7 10.41 15.11 19.87
C LEU A 7 9.13 15.41 20.64
N TYR A 8 9.14 16.48 21.41
CA TYR A 8 7.96 17.01 22.10
C TYR A 8 7.69 18.43 21.62
N ASN A 9 6.64 18.60 20.85
CA ASN A 9 6.14 19.90 20.43
C ASN A 9 4.64 19.96 20.70
N ASP A 10 4.24 20.74 21.71
CA ASP A 10 2.85 20.87 22.16
C ASP A 10 2.34 22.29 21.88
N GLY A 11 2.10 22.58 20.62
CA GLY A 11 1.52 23.85 20.16
C GLY A 11 2.51 24.86 19.60
N GLY A 12 3.81 24.54 19.54
CA GLY A 12 4.79 25.35 18.82
C GLY A 12 4.73 25.10 17.29
N THR A 13 5.27 26.02 16.51
CA THR A 13 5.44 25.83 15.07
C THR A 13 6.80 25.19 14.82
N PHE A 14 6.81 24.05 14.14
CA PHE A 14 8.00 23.44 13.60
C PHE A 14 8.06 23.73 12.09
N THR A 15 9.13 24.40 11.64
CA THR A 15 9.34 24.72 10.23
C THR A 15 10.48 23.87 9.70
N HIS A 16 10.18 22.93 8.81
CA HIS A 16 11.14 21.94 8.31
C HIS A 16 12.10 22.47 7.24
N ASN A 17 11.79 23.59 6.56
CA ASN A 17 12.61 24.19 5.50
C ASN A 17 13.10 23.18 4.43
N SER A 18 12.26 22.23 4.06
CA SER A 18 12.59 21.10 3.15
C SER A 18 13.79 20.26 3.62
N GLY A 19 14.04 20.22 4.92
CA GLY A 19 15.09 19.41 5.51
C GLY A 19 14.59 18.05 6.00
N LYS A 20 15.55 17.13 6.24
CA LYS A 20 15.29 15.82 6.81
C LYS A 20 15.43 15.85 8.33
N VAL A 21 14.49 15.22 9.02
CA VAL A 21 14.57 14.94 10.47
C VAL A 21 14.95 13.48 10.67
N LEU A 22 16.03 13.24 11.37
CA LEU A 22 16.50 11.91 11.78
C LEU A 22 16.10 11.67 13.24
N PHE A 23 15.38 10.58 13.47
CA PHE A 23 15.17 10.01 14.80
C PHE A 23 16.04 8.77 14.94
N ASP A 24 17.09 8.87 15.75
CA ASP A 24 18.03 7.79 16.01
C ASP A 24 17.90 7.24 17.45
N ASP A 25 18.63 6.17 17.73
CA ASP A 25 18.60 5.49 19.03
C ASP A 25 19.58 6.09 20.07
N ALA A 26 20.23 7.21 19.76
CA ALA A 26 21.20 7.83 20.65
C ALA A 26 20.57 8.23 22.01
N GLY A 27 20.89 7.47 23.04
CA GLY A 27 20.41 7.71 24.40
C GLY A 27 19.03 7.17 24.74
N LEU A 28 18.42 6.36 23.86
CA LEU A 28 17.15 5.70 24.17
C LEU A 28 17.36 4.50 25.09
N SER A 29 16.46 4.35 26.08
CA SER A 29 16.45 3.21 26.99
C SER A 29 15.30 2.24 26.75
N ASN A 30 14.22 2.69 26.10
CA ASN A 30 13.03 1.95 25.72
C ASN A 30 12.22 2.77 24.71
N GLY A 31 11.11 2.23 24.23
CA GLY A 31 10.26 2.88 23.24
C GLY A 31 10.01 4.36 23.50
N SER A 32 10.18 5.16 22.49
CA SER A 32 10.12 6.62 22.57
C SER A 32 8.92 7.15 21.78
N ASN A 33 8.57 8.41 22.03
CA ASN A 33 7.39 9.02 21.46
C ASN A 33 7.74 10.22 20.59
N ILE A 34 6.99 10.38 19.50
CA ILE A 34 7.05 11.56 18.65
C ILE A 34 5.74 12.31 18.84
N ARG A 35 5.81 13.53 19.38
CA ARG A 35 4.67 14.42 19.55
C ARG A 35 4.93 15.74 18.85
N ASN A 36 4.45 15.84 17.62
CA ASN A 36 4.57 17.05 16.83
C ASN A 36 3.31 17.24 15.97
N PRO A 37 2.55 18.33 16.17
CA PRO A 37 1.36 18.62 15.37
C PRO A 37 1.69 19.23 13.99
N SER A 38 2.95 19.61 13.74
CA SER A 38 3.38 20.18 12.45
C SER A 38 3.79 19.07 11.47
N SER A 39 3.82 19.38 10.18
CA SER A 39 4.37 18.49 9.16
C SER A 39 5.91 18.47 9.17
N PHE A 40 6.46 17.41 8.63
CA PHE A 40 7.87 17.27 8.26
C PHE A 40 8.00 17.37 6.72
N HIS A 41 9.23 17.57 6.21
CA HIS A 41 9.53 17.28 4.83
C HIS A 41 9.93 15.81 4.72
N ASP A 42 11.18 15.48 5.03
CA ASP A 42 11.65 14.11 5.08
C ASP A 42 11.83 13.63 6.52
N VAL A 43 11.53 12.37 6.76
CA VAL A 43 11.75 11.71 8.06
C VAL A 43 12.57 10.44 7.86
N GLU A 44 13.55 10.24 8.71
CA GLU A 44 14.26 8.98 8.85
C GLU A 44 14.16 8.46 10.28
N ILE A 45 13.79 7.18 10.42
CA ILE A 45 13.71 6.44 11.68
C ILE A 45 14.85 5.41 11.71
N ALA A 46 15.78 5.53 12.66
CA ALA A 46 16.98 4.68 12.78
C ALA A 46 17.19 4.23 14.24
N LEU A 47 16.30 3.38 14.74
CA LEU A 47 16.19 3.07 16.18
C LEU A 47 16.87 1.79 16.61
N GLY A 48 17.67 1.16 15.76
CA GLY A 48 18.31 -0.13 16.11
C GLY A 48 17.27 -1.19 16.45
N SER A 49 17.19 -1.59 17.72
CA SER A 49 16.19 -2.56 18.22
C SER A 49 15.00 -1.91 18.94
N PHE A 50 14.97 -0.58 19.03
CA PHE A 50 13.92 0.13 19.76
C PHE A 50 12.70 0.41 18.89
N SER A 51 11.66 0.96 19.51
CA SER A 51 10.44 1.39 18.83
C SER A 51 10.07 2.83 19.18
N CYS A 52 9.41 3.50 18.25
CA CYS A 52 8.78 4.79 18.53
C CYS A 52 7.29 4.77 18.16
N THR A 53 6.53 5.62 18.83
CA THR A 53 5.10 5.78 18.60
C THR A 53 4.77 7.25 18.35
N ALA A 54 4.04 7.53 17.27
CA ALA A 54 3.50 8.86 17.03
C ALA A 54 2.30 9.13 17.94
N HIS A 55 2.28 10.30 18.60
CA HIS A 55 1.19 10.78 19.43
C HIS A 55 0.34 11.87 18.77
N HIS A 56 0.69 12.26 17.56
CA HIS A 56 -0.07 13.10 16.63
C HIS A 56 -0.01 12.52 15.24
N ASN A 57 -0.78 13.09 14.32
CA ASN A 57 -0.69 12.73 12.92
C ASN A 57 0.74 12.92 12.42
N MET A 58 1.31 11.89 11.83
CA MET A 58 2.57 11.97 11.11
C MET A 58 2.26 12.41 9.69
N THR A 59 2.74 13.60 9.32
CA THR A 59 2.57 14.15 7.98
C THR A 59 3.93 14.52 7.42
N CYS A 60 4.29 13.98 6.25
CA CYS A 60 5.51 14.33 5.51
C CYS A 60 5.14 14.74 4.08
N THR A 61 5.68 15.87 3.63
CA THR A 61 5.53 16.33 2.24
C THR A 61 6.59 15.75 1.30
N GLY A 62 7.60 15.07 1.83
CA GLY A 62 8.62 14.31 1.15
C GLY A 62 8.60 12.83 1.56
N THR A 63 9.76 12.26 1.80
CA THR A 63 9.95 10.83 2.03
C THR A 63 9.86 10.42 3.50
N PHE A 64 9.52 9.15 3.74
CA PHE A 64 9.56 8.54 5.08
C PHE A 64 10.36 7.24 5.02
N LEU A 65 11.53 7.22 5.66
CA LEU A 65 12.46 6.10 5.65
C LEU A 65 12.56 5.46 7.04
N VAL A 66 12.39 4.14 7.13
CA VAL A 66 12.71 3.38 8.35
C VAL A 66 13.88 2.47 8.05
N THR A 67 15.05 2.81 8.60
CA THR A 67 16.30 2.05 8.39
C THR A 67 16.49 0.96 9.42
N SER A 68 15.94 1.13 10.63
CA SER A 68 15.97 0.11 11.69
C SER A 68 14.94 0.42 12.78
N GLY A 69 14.58 -0.61 13.55
CA GLY A 69 13.62 -0.51 14.63
C GLY A 69 12.17 -0.55 14.15
N THR A 70 11.26 -0.12 15.03
CA THR A 70 9.82 -0.14 14.75
C THR A 70 9.20 1.23 14.89
N TYR A 71 8.53 1.70 13.85
CA TYR A 71 7.63 2.85 13.90
C TYR A 71 6.18 2.39 14.05
N SER A 72 5.43 3.04 14.95
CA SER A 72 3.99 2.87 15.13
C SER A 72 3.27 4.20 15.06
N ASP A 73 2.13 4.25 14.37
CA ASP A 73 1.35 5.48 14.21
C ASP A 73 0.48 5.83 15.45
N GLY A 74 0.44 4.98 16.48
CA GLY A 74 -0.30 5.23 17.71
C GLY A 74 -1.81 5.45 17.52
N SER A 75 -2.40 4.97 16.44
CA SER A 75 -3.79 5.22 16.01
C SER A 75 -4.06 6.63 15.49
N ASN A 76 -3.02 7.41 15.20
CA ASN A 76 -3.11 8.73 14.59
C ASN A 76 -3.07 8.65 13.05
N GLY A 77 -3.23 9.79 12.37
CA GLY A 77 -3.05 9.88 10.93
C GLY A 77 -1.61 9.56 10.51
N PHE A 78 -1.45 8.96 9.35
CA PHE A 78 -0.16 8.74 8.70
C PHE A 78 -0.33 9.13 7.24
N HIS A 79 0.29 10.24 6.86
CA HIS A 79 0.15 10.83 5.53
C HIS A 79 1.53 11.24 5.01
N ILE A 80 2.00 10.54 4.02
CA ILE A 80 3.31 10.73 3.40
C ILE A 80 3.09 10.95 1.91
N ASP A 81 3.43 12.13 1.40
CA ASP A 81 3.12 12.51 0.01
C ASP A 81 3.99 11.77 -1.01
N GLU A 82 5.19 11.35 -0.61
CA GLU A 82 6.12 10.66 -1.49
C GLU A 82 6.35 9.20 -1.05
N LEU A 83 7.58 8.70 -1.21
CA LEU A 83 7.93 7.31 -0.97
C LEU A 83 8.11 7.01 0.52
N VAL A 84 7.47 5.95 0.98
CA VAL A 84 7.77 5.26 2.24
C VAL A 84 8.69 4.08 1.96
N THR A 85 9.85 4.03 2.61
CA THR A 85 10.81 2.93 2.47
C THR A 85 11.05 2.25 3.80
N ILE A 86 10.99 0.91 3.79
CA ILE A 86 11.28 0.08 4.97
C ILE A 86 12.46 -0.83 4.64
N LYS A 87 13.58 -0.62 5.34
CA LYS A 87 14.82 -1.37 5.15
C LYS A 87 14.80 -2.72 5.87
N ASN A 88 15.79 -3.55 5.56
CA ASN A 88 16.03 -4.83 6.21
C ASN A 88 16.01 -4.71 7.74
N GLY A 89 15.22 -5.55 8.42
CA GLY A 89 15.06 -5.56 9.88
C GLY A 89 14.21 -4.44 10.45
N ALA A 90 13.74 -3.50 9.63
CA ALA A 90 12.87 -2.41 10.05
C ALA A 90 11.39 -2.79 9.96
N THR A 91 10.55 -2.11 10.74
CA THR A 91 9.11 -2.34 10.76
C THR A 91 8.33 -1.04 10.78
N ILE A 92 7.31 -0.94 9.93
CA ILE A 92 6.21 0.02 10.11
C ILE A 92 4.96 -0.76 10.54
N ASN A 93 4.37 -0.35 11.66
CA ASN A 93 3.19 -0.96 12.25
C ASN A 93 2.06 0.07 12.31
N LEU A 94 1.20 0.09 11.30
CA LEU A 94 0.02 0.94 11.30
C LEU A 94 -1.09 0.32 12.15
N SER A 95 -1.89 1.19 12.74
CA SER A 95 -2.82 0.82 13.82
C SER A 95 -3.98 -0.06 13.39
N ASN A 96 -4.60 -0.68 14.39
CA ASN A 96 -5.88 -1.38 14.25
C ASN A 96 -7.11 -0.42 14.19
N SER A 97 -6.90 0.89 14.07
CA SER A 97 -8.00 1.84 13.94
C SER A 97 -8.85 1.51 12.72
N THR A 98 -10.16 1.43 12.90
CA THR A 98 -11.14 1.20 11.82
C THR A 98 -11.71 2.49 11.25
N THR A 99 -11.27 3.64 11.75
CA THR A 99 -11.81 4.96 11.37
C THR A 99 -10.81 5.85 10.64
N GLN A 100 -9.51 5.55 10.77
CA GLN A 100 -8.45 6.36 10.15
C GLN A 100 -8.02 5.78 8.81
N THR A 101 -8.00 6.61 7.78
CA THR A 101 -7.32 6.31 6.51
C THR A 101 -5.86 6.71 6.64
N LYS A 102 -4.96 5.87 6.17
CA LYS A 102 -3.53 6.17 6.06
C LYS A 102 -3.21 6.39 4.60
N LYS A 103 -2.42 7.42 4.30
CA LYS A 103 -2.08 7.79 2.94
C LYS A 103 -0.59 7.72 2.70
N LEU A 104 -0.21 7.15 1.59
CA LEU A 104 1.16 6.96 1.15
C LEU A 104 1.23 7.31 -0.34
N GLY A 105 2.21 8.12 -0.74
CA GLY A 105 2.49 8.32 -2.15
C GLY A 105 2.88 7.00 -2.81
N ALA A 106 3.84 6.30 -2.23
CA ALA A 106 4.27 4.96 -2.61
C ALA A 106 4.85 4.21 -1.42
N LEU A 107 4.98 2.88 -1.53
CA LEU A 107 5.58 2.02 -0.51
C LEU A 107 6.60 1.06 -1.14
N LEU A 108 7.82 1.07 -0.62
CA LEU A 108 8.85 0.05 -0.85
C LEU A 108 9.15 -0.67 0.46
N VAL A 109 8.96 -1.99 0.48
CA VAL A 109 9.38 -2.86 1.57
C VAL A 109 10.55 -3.69 1.06
N GLU A 110 11.76 -3.32 1.46
CA GLU A 110 12.96 -4.06 1.06
C GLU A 110 13.05 -5.43 1.76
N SER A 111 13.82 -6.33 1.18
CA SER A 111 14.04 -7.68 1.72
C SER A 111 14.38 -7.65 3.21
N GLY A 112 13.64 -8.42 4.01
CA GLY A 112 13.74 -8.44 5.48
C GLY A 112 13.00 -7.31 6.19
N GLY A 113 12.42 -6.34 5.48
CA GLY A 113 11.53 -5.32 6.03
C GLY A 113 10.13 -5.86 6.32
N THR A 114 9.40 -5.19 7.21
CA THR A 114 8.03 -5.56 7.56
C THR A 114 7.11 -4.34 7.52
N PHE A 115 6.05 -4.42 6.73
CA PHE A 115 4.96 -3.45 6.74
C PHE A 115 3.67 -4.09 7.23
N ARG A 116 3.03 -3.47 8.21
CA ARG A 116 1.68 -3.80 8.62
C ARG A 116 0.74 -2.67 8.26
N ALA A 117 -0.17 -2.92 7.33
CA ALA A 117 -1.20 -1.99 6.89
C ALA A 117 -2.17 -1.64 8.03
N CYS A 118 -2.90 -0.55 7.90
CA CYS A 118 -3.94 -0.25 8.87
C CYS A 118 -5.18 -1.14 8.63
N ARG A 119 -5.99 -1.29 9.67
CA ARG A 119 -7.21 -2.12 9.60
C ARG A 119 -8.35 -1.46 8.82
N ASN A 120 -8.30 -0.16 8.60
CA ASN A 120 -9.28 0.54 7.78
C ASN A 120 -8.80 0.61 6.31
N ILE A 121 -8.31 1.75 5.88
CA ILE A 121 -7.83 1.97 4.52
C ILE A 121 -6.37 2.41 4.57
N THR A 122 -5.51 1.71 3.83
CA THR A 122 -4.19 2.17 3.41
C THR A 122 -4.31 2.61 1.96
N GLU A 123 -4.30 3.90 1.71
CA GLU A 123 -4.47 4.51 0.41
C GLU A 123 -3.12 4.86 -0.20
N PHE A 124 -2.92 4.47 -1.46
CA PHE A 124 -1.78 4.82 -2.29
C PHE A 124 -2.25 5.86 -3.29
N ASP A 125 -1.90 7.13 -3.07
CA ASP A 125 -2.41 8.27 -3.86
C ASP A 125 -1.34 8.99 -4.68
N GLY A 126 -0.08 8.59 -4.56
CA GLY A 126 1.02 9.06 -5.40
C GLY A 126 1.18 8.23 -6.66
N SER A 127 1.85 8.79 -7.65
CA SER A 127 2.20 8.10 -8.90
C SER A 127 3.43 7.19 -8.77
N GLY A 128 3.95 7.04 -7.54
CA GLY A 128 5.10 6.22 -7.22
C GLY A 128 6.40 6.62 -7.93
N ALA A 129 7.44 6.91 -7.17
CA ALA A 129 8.80 6.84 -7.68
C ALA A 129 9.31 5.45 -7.34
N GLY A 130 9.06 4.48 -8.22
CA GLY A 130 9.42 3.09 -7.97
C GLY A 130 10.92 2.90 -7.78
N HIS A 131 11.25 1.88 -7.04
CA HIS A 131 12.57 1.25 -7.07
C HIS A 131 12.76 0.65 -8.47
N SER A 132 13.94 0.54 -8.99
CA SER A 132 14.24 0.04 -10.35
C SER A 132 13.81 0.93 -11.55
N GLY A 133 13.38 2.18 -11.31
CA GLY A 133 13.04 3.12 -12.38
C GLY A 133 11.67 2.91 -13.00
N GLN A 134 10.81 2.08 -12.38
CA GLN A 134 9.38 1.94 -12.71
C GLN A 134 8.54 2.63 -11.64
N PRO A 135 7.39 3.20 -11.99
CA PRO A 135 6.51 3.87 -11.03
C PRO A 135 5.67 2.86 -10.23
N SER A 136 6.31 2.06 -9.37
CA SER A 136 5.57 1.15 -8.47
C SER A 136 4.96 1.92 -7.33
N ALA A 137 3.64 1.88 -7.20
CA ALA A 137 2.96 2.45 -6.04
C ALA A 137 3.11 1.55 -4.81
N LEU A 138 3.27 0.24 -5.03
CA LEU A 138 3.56 -0.74 -3.99
C LEU A 138 4.57 -1.76 -4.50
N GLU A 139 5.70 -1.84 -3.83
CA GLU A 139 6.72 -2.85 -4.06
C GLU A 139 7.05 -3.56 -2.75
N VAL A 140 6.91 -4.88 -2.72
CA VAL A 140 7.29 -5.75 -1.60
C VAL A 140 8.29 -6.76 -2.13
N GLU A 141 9.56 -6.53 -1.85
CA GLU A 141 10.65 -7.37 -2.35
C GLU A 141 10.61 -8.80 -1.79
N SER A 142 11.22 -9.72 -2.51
CA SER A 142 11.40 -11.09 -2.02
C SER A 142 12.12 -11.11 -0.68
N GLY A 143 11.56 -11.84 0.30
CA GLY A 143 12.03 -11.86 1.69
C GLY A 143 11.45 -10.76 2.58
N ALA A 144 10.72 -9.79 2.04
CA ALA A 144 9.95 -8.81 2.81
C ALA A 144 8.60 -9.38 3.28
N THR A 145 7.99 -8.74 4.27
CA THR A 145 6.68 -9.12 4.82
C THR A 145 5.67 -8.00 4.70
N PHE A 146 4.55 -8.29 4.05
CA PHE A 146 3.37 -7.43 4.00
C PHE A 146 2.23 -8.06 4.80
N ASN A 147 1.78 -7.38 5.87
CA ASN A 147 0.65 -7.81 6.70
C ASN A 147 -0.56 -6.90 6.41
N ASN A 148 -1.59 -7.46 5.82
CA ASN A 148 -2.80 -6.73 5.42
C ASN A 148 -3.67 -6.24 6.58
N ASN A 149 -3.50 -6.80 7.78
CA ASN A 149 -4.24 -6.44 8.99
C ASN A 149 -5.78 -6.41 8.81
N LEU A 150 -6.31 -7.21 7.90
CA LEU A 150 -7.73 -7.27 7.52
C LEU A 150 -8.29 -5.94 6.97
N GLY A 151 -7.43 -5.05 6.49
CA GLY A 151 -7.79 -3.74 5.96
C GLY A 151 -7.98 -3.74 4.45
N THR A 152 -8.23 -2.54 3.91
CA THR A 152 -8.32 -2.30 2.47
C THR A 152 -7.08 -1.55 2.00
N CYS A 153 -6.39 -2.09 1.00
CA CYS A 153 -5.42 -1.34 0.21
C CYS A 153 -6.14 -0.72 -0.98
N LYS A 154 -6.03 0.60 -1.11
CA LYS A 154 -6.74 1.37 -2.11
C LYS A 154 -5.77 2.19 -2.96
N PHE A 155 -5.86 2.07 -4.27
CA PHE A 155 -5.05 2.80 -5.24
C PHE A 155 -5.91 3.87 -5.92
N THR A 156 -5.50 5.14 -5.82
CA THR A 156 -6.34 6.29 -6.23
C THR A 156 -5.63 7.32 -7.11
N SER A 157 -4.32 7.22 -7.31
CA SER A 157 -3.57 8.20 -8.11
C SER A 157 -4.08 8.32 -9.55
N ALA A 158 -4.04 9.53 -10.09
CA ALA A 158 -4.26 9.76 -11.51
C ALA A 158 -3.05 9.38 -12.39
N GLY A 159 -1.86 9.17 -11.82
CA GLY A 159 -0.67 8.66 -12.51
C GLY A 159 -0.66 7.14 -12.61
N ASP A 160 0.35 6.59 -13.29
CA ASP A 160 0.55 5.13 -13.32
C ASP A 160 0.79 4.60 -11.90
N GLN A 161 0.23 3.44 -11.62
CA GLN A 161 0.43 2.76 -10.34
C GLN A 161 0.65 1.28 -10.58
N ASP A 162 1.85 0.83 -10.30
CA ASP A 162 2.22 -0.57 -10.43
C ASP A 162 2.21 -1.27 -9.07
N ILE A 163 1.91 -2.55 -9.08
CA ILE A 163 1.87 -3.42 -7.90
C ILE A 163 2.87 -4.55 -8.11
N GLU A 164 3.85 -4.66 -7.22
CA GLU A 164 4.84 -5.73 -7.18
C GLU A 164 4.87 -6.37 -5.80
N MET A 165 4.46 -7.63 -5.71
CA MET A 165 4.29 -8.37 -4.45
C MET A 165 5.10 -9.67 -4.50
N ASP A 166 6.44 -9.55 -4.53
CA ASP A 166 7.37 -10.70 -4.55
C ASP A 166 7.69 -11.24 -3.14
N GLY A 167 7.32 -10.48 -2.12
CA GLY A 167 7.48 -10.84 -0.72
C GLY A 167 6.39 -11.76 -0.20
N THR A 168 6.37 -11.94 1.12
CA THR A 168 5.34 -12.71 1.82
C THR A 168 4.17 -11.80 2.17
N GLY A 169 2.96 -12.21 1.81
CA GLY A 169 1.72 -11.52 2.15
C GLY A 169 0.70 -11.53 1.01
N MET A 170 -0.47 -11.03 1.32
CA MET A 170 -1.59 -10.87 0.37
C MET A 170 -2.43 -9.67 0.80
N PHE A 171 -3.25 -9.16 -0.09
CA PHE A 171 -4.27 -8.17 0.29
C PHE A 171 -5.43 -8.86 1.02
N TYR A 172 -6.03 -8.20 2.01
CA TYR A 172 -7.34 -8.62 2.51
C TYR A 172 -8.43 -8.11 1.58
N ASN A 173 -8.55 -6.77 1.42
CA ASN A 173 -9.30 -6.17 0.32
C ASN A 173 -8.36 -5.35 -0.55
N LEU A 174 -8.56 -5.41 -1.85
CA LEU A 174 -7.89 -4.56 -2.83
C LEU A 174 -8.92 -3.74 -3.59
N GLU A 175 -8.78 -2.42 -3.57
CA GLU A 175 -9.65 -1.49 -4.30
C GLU A 175 -8.79 -0.64 -5.26
N LEU A 176 -9.13 -0.71 -6.54
CA LEU A 176 -8.53 0.11 -7.59
C LEU A 176 -9.57 1.15 -8.00
N ALA A 177 -9.42 2.39 -7.52
CA ALA A 177 -10.39 3.48 -7.70
C ALA A 177 -9.71 4.67 -8.39
N LYS A 178 -9.44 4.52 -9.68
CA LYS A 178 -8.65 5.48 -10.45
C LYS A 178 -9.48 6.12 -11.56
N THR A 179 -9.25 7.41 -11.76
CA THR A 179 -9.87 8.17 -12.86
C THR A 179 -9.01 8.20 -14.11
N ASN A 180 -7.75 7.76 -14.03
CA ASN A 180 -6.80 7.83 -15.12
C ASN A 180 -5.75 6.72 -15.00
N ASN A 181 -5.18 6.31 -16.12
CA ASN A 181 -4.11 5.31 -16.24
C ASN A 181 -4.44 3.91 -15.70
N ASP A 182 -3.69 2.94 -16.16
CA ASP A 182 -3.82 1.53 -15.79
C ASP A 182 -3.23 1.23 -14.40
N VAL A 183 -3.53 0.04 -13.91
CA VAL A 183 -2.79 -0.62 -12.84
C VAL A 183 -2.10 -1.84 -13.42
N VAL A 184 -0.78 -1.94 -13.28
CA VAL A 184 0.01 -3.03 -13.80
C VAL A 184 0.52 -3.89 -12.64
N MET A 185 0.32 -5.20 -12.74
CA MET A 185 0.84 -6.16 -11.78
C MET A 185 2.14 -6.78 -12.30
N HIS A 186 3.25 -6.54 -11.59
CA HIS A 186 4.56 -7.10 -11.94
C HIS A 186 4.81 -8.47 -11.30
N ALA A 187 3.99 -8.86 -10.31
CA ALA A 187 4.03 -10.16 -9.65
C ALA A 187 2.63 -10.79 -9.56
N ASN A 188 2.54 -11.99 -9.00
CA ASN A 188 1.26 -12.60 -8.66
C ASN A 188 0.54 -11.78 -7.57
N VAL A 189 -0.77 -11.64 -7.70
CA VAL A 189 -1.59 -10.92 -6.72
C VAL A 189 -2.60 -11.86 -6.07
N GLU A 190 -2.55 -11.93 -4.73
CA GLU A 190 -3.53 -12.66 -3.94
C GLU A 190 -4.39 -11.69 -3.11
N VAL A 191 -5.71 -11.92 -3.15
CA VAL A 191 -6.71 -11.15 -2.39
C VAL A 191 -7.56 -12.14 -1.58
N GLU A 192 -7.51 -12.03 -0.26
CA GLU A 192 -8.20 -12.95 0.64
C GLU A 192 -9.72 -12.76 0.62
N ASN A 193 -10.19 -11.50 0.56
CA ASN A 193 -11.62 -11.19 0.62
C ASN A 193 -12.09 -10.57 -0.71
N ASN A 194 -12.03 -9.27 -0.90
CA ASN A 194 -12.63 -8.64 -2.09
C ASN A 194 -11.62 -7.89 -2.96
N LEU A 195 -11.73 -8.06 -4.27
CA LEU A 195 -11.14 -7.20 -5.28
C LEU A 195 -12.22 -6.29 -5.85
N THR A 196 -12.01 -4.97 -5.80
CA THR A 196 -12.92 -3.98 -6.40
C THR A 196 -12.21 -3.23 -7.51
N ILE A 197 -12.76 -3.27 -8.71
CA ILE A 197 -12.33 -2.51 -9.88
C ILE A 197 -13.32 -1.37 -10.10
N ASP A 198 -12.85 -0.15 -9.93
CA ASP A 198 -13.58 1.11 -10.10
C ASP A 198 -12.69 2.09 -10.88
N LEU A 199 -12.20 1.61 -12.03
CA LEU A 199 -11.33 2.38 -12.92
C LEU A 199 -12.21 3.13 -13.93
N ALA A 200 -11.72 4.25 -14.47
CA ALA A 200 -12.40 4.86 -15.61
C ALA A 200 -12.51 3.88 -16.79
N ALA A 201 -13.54 4.04 -17.62
CA ALA A 201 -14.01 3.05 -18.60
C ALA A 201 -12.92 2.46 -19.52
N ASP A 202 -11.91 3.26 -19.86
CA ASP A 202 -10.83 2.84 -20.77
C ASP A 202 -9.60 2.27 -20.08
N HIS A 203 -9.56 2.31 -18.74
CA HIS A 203 -8.41 1.87 -17.95
C HIS A 203 -8.56 0.44 -17.44
N THR A 204 -7.41 -0.18 -17.23
CA THR A 204 -7.31 -1.63 -17.06
C THR A 204 -6.46 -2.03 -15.86
N LEU A 205 -6.88 -3.06 -15.15
CA LEU A 205 -6.00 -3.91 -14.36
C LEU A 205 -5.41 -4.97 -15.29
N ARG A 206 -4.09 -4.96 -15.49
CA ARG A 206 -3.42 -5.90 -16.40
C ARG A 206 -2.14 -6.48 -15.79
N PRO A 207 -1.70 -7.67 -16.20
CA PRO A 207 -0.41 -8.19 -15.81
C PRO A 207 0.72 -7.56 -16.66
N ALA A 208 1.89 -7.37 -16.06
CA ALA A 208 3.11 -7.02 -16.79
C ALA A 208 3.64 -8.21 -17.60
N SER A 209 3.39 -9.43 -17.13
CA SER A 209 3.74 -10.69 -17.79
C SER A 209 2.52 -11.60 -17.87
N THR A 210 2.38 -12.31 -18.96
CA THR A 210 1.30 -13.29 -19.16
C THR A 210 1.33 -14.46 -18.16
N SER A 211 2.45 -14.68 -17.48
CA SER A 211 2.59 -15.66 -16.40
C SER A 211 2.06 -15.19 -15.04
N ASN A 212 1.88 -13.89 -14.86
CA ASN A 212 1.36 -13.36 -13.60
C ASN A 212 -0.10 -13.79 -13.41
N THR A 213 -0.45 -14.13 -12.17
CA THR A 213 -1.76 -14.68 -11.82
C THR A 213 -2.47 -13.81 -10.80
N VAL A 214 -3.79 -13.87 -10.80
CA VAL A 214 -4.64 -13.27 -9.79
C VAL A 214 -5.42 -14.36 -9.07
N THR A 215 -5.39 -14.33 -7.75
CA THR A 215 -6.21 -15.20 -6.90
C THR A 215 -7.05 -14.35 -5.96
N VAL A 216 -8.36 -14.35 -6.17
CA VAL A 216 -9.35 -13.73 -5.27
C VAL A 216 -10.16 -14.83 -4.62
N ARG A 217 -10.12 -14.92 -3.29
CA ARG A 217 -10.83 -15.97 -2.54
C ARG A 217 -12.29 -15.60 -2.22
N GLY A 218 -12.62 -14.31 -2.22
CA GLY A 218 -13.98 -13.82 -1.99
C GLY A 218 -14.65 -13.35 -3.28
N THR A 219 -14.89 -12.05 -3.42
CA THR A 219 -15.63 -11.50 -4.55
C THR A 219 -14.80 -10.52 -5.38
N THR A 220 -14.84 -10.69 -6.69
CA THR A 220 -14.36 -9.69 -7.65
C THR A 220 -15.53 -8.83 -8.11
N PHE A 221 -15.51 -7.55 -7.75
CA PHE A 221 -16.51 -6.54 -8.17
C PHE A 221 -15.93 -5.68 -9.28
N ILE A 222 -16.58 -5.64 -10.45
CA ILE A 222 -16.29 -4.67 -11.50
C ILE A 222 -17.41 -3.66 -11.54
N LYS A 223 -17.13 -2.46 -11.03
CA LYS A 223 -18.06 -1.32 -11.07
C LYS A 223 -17.94 -0.59 -12.40
N GLU A 224 -16.70 -0.32 -12.82
CA GLU A 224 -16.31 0.28 -14.09
C GLU A 224 -14.87 -0.12 -14.44
N GLY A 225 -14.43 0.10 -15.71
CA GLY A 225 -13.09 -0.22 -16.17
C GLY A 225 -12.95 -1.66 -16.67
N LYS A 226 -11.70 -2.12 -16.78
CA LYS A 226 -11.38 -3.40 -17.41
C LYS A 226 -10.50 -4.28 -16.54
N ILE A 227 -10.65 -5.58 -16.67
CA ILE A 227 -9.65 -6.56 -16.25
C ILE A 227 -9.14 -7.24 -17.53
N GLY A 228 -7.80 -7.27 -17.70
CA GLY A 228 -7.14 -7.80 -18.87
C GLY A 228 -7.17 -6.84 -20.05
N ASP A 229 -6.22 -7.02 -20.94
CA ASP A 229 -6.08 -6.33 -22.23
C ASP A 229 -5.53 -7.31 -23.26
N THR A 230 -4.81 -6.82 -24.28
CA THR A 230 -4.11 -7.67 -25.26
C THR A 230 -3.00 -8.53 -24.61
N THR A 231 -2.49 -8.13 -23.43
CA THR A 231 -1.58 -8.92 -22.59
C THR A 231 -2.43 -9.71 -21.58
N ALA A 232 -3.12 -10.72 -22.05
CA ALA A 232 -4.07 -11.46 -21.26
C ALA A 232 -3.41 -12.36 -20.20
N TYR A 233 -4.15 -12.66 -19.13
CA TYR A 233 -3.74 -13.62 -18.11
C TYR A 233 -3.72 -15.04 -18.65
N ASN A 234 -2.54 -15.59 -18.93
CA ASN A 234 -2.38 -16.93 -19.48
C ASN A 234 -2.12 -18.01 -18.42
N GLY A 235 -1.94 -17.62 -17.16
CA GLY A 235 -1.82 -18.53 -16.03
C GLY A 235 -3.17 -19.07 -15.55
N THR A 236 -3.16 -19.78 -14.42
CA THR A 236 -4.38 -20.18 -13.72
C THR A 236 -4.80 -19.07 -12.78
N ASN A 237 -5.94 -18.45 -13.07
CA ASN A 237 -6.50 -17.36 -12.27
C ASN A 237 -7.76 -17.84 -11.55
N ASN A 238 -7.94 -17.38 -10.31
CA ASN A 238 -9.11 -17.66 -9.51
C ASN A 238 -9.77 -16.31 -9.14
N TRP A 239 -10.98 -16.09 -9.59
CA TRP A 239 -11.67 -14.81 -9.47
C TRP A 239 -12.75 -14.79 -8.39
N GLY A 240 -12.94 -15.91 -7.69
CA GLY A 240 -13.99 -16.08 -6.70
C GLY A 240 -15.38 -15.86 -7.29
N ASN A 241 -16.21 -15.08 -6.61
CA ASN A 241 -17.52 -14.69 -7.12
C ASN A 241 -17.40 -13.43 -7.97
N LEU A 242 -17.60 -13.52 -9.28
CA LEU A 242 -17.56 -12.35 -10.17
C LEU A 242 -18.89 -11.62 -10.17
N VAL A 243 -18.90 -10.33 -9.82
CA VAL A 243 -20.06 -9.43 -9.91
C VAL A 243 -19.70 -8.24 -10.79
N MET A 244 -20.34 -8.11 -11.93
CA MET A 244 -20.13 -7.00 -12.86
C MET A 244 -21.34 -6.09 -12.88
N LYS A 245 -21.14 -4.79 -12.62
CA LYS A 245 -22.15 -3.73 -12.79
C LYS A 245 -22.03 -3.12 -14.18
N SER A 246 -20.81 -2.87 -14.63
CA SER A 246 -20.46 -2.43 -15.99
C SER A 246 -19.01 -2.89 -16.28
N GLY A 247 -18.36 -2.32 -17.28
CA GLY A 247 -16.96 -2.61 -17.61
C GLY A 247 -16.77 -3.88 -18.42
N THR A 248 -15.51 -4.29 -18.58
CA THR A 248 -15.13 -5.42 -19.41
C THR A 248 -14.19 -6.37 -18.65
N PHE A 249 -14.45 -7.66 -18.79
CA PHE A 249 -13.56 -8.71 -18.33
C PHE A 249 -13.04 -9.48 -19.55
N ILE A 250 -11.74 -9.35 -19.83
CA ILE A 250 -11.09 -10.03 -20.94
C ILE A 250 -10.43 -11.30 -20.40
N LEU A 251 -10.95 -12.44 -20.84
CA LEU A 251 -10.40 -13.75 -20.52
C LEU A 251 -9.11 -13.96 -21.33
N GLY A 252 -8.02 -14.30 -20.66
CA GLY A 252 -6.83 -14.77 -21.32
C GLY A 252 -6.96 -16.21 -21.84
N SER A 253 -5.91 -16.70 -22.51
CA SER A 253 -5.85 -18.10 -22.97
C SER A 253 -5.62 -19.09 -21.83
N GLY A 254 -5.35 -18.62 -20.61
CA GLY A 254 -5.17 -19.46 -19.42
C GLY A 254 -6.48 -19.96 -18.84
N THR A 255 -6.37 -20.69 -17.72
CA THR A 255 -7.53 -21.16 -16.97
C THR A 255 -8.07 -20.04 -16.09
N ASN A 256 -9.36 -19.70 -16.25
CA ASN A 256 -10.04 -18.72 -15.41
C ASN A 256 -11.16 -19.42 -14.63
N ASN A 257 -11.00 -19.52 -13.32
CA ASN A 257 -11.93 -20.18 -12.43
C ASN A 257 -12.83 -19.14 -11.75
N PHE A 258 -14.14 -19.41 -11.72
CA PHE A 258 -15.14 -18.61 -11.04
C PHE A 258 -16.00 -19.53 -10.17
N GLU A 259 -16.30 -19.10 -8.93
CA GLU A 259 -17.31 -19.78 -8.10
C GLU A 259 -18.73 -19.47 -8.62
N SER A 260 -18.95 -18.22 -9.00
CA SER A 260 -20.20 -17.77 -9.63
C SER A 260 -19.98 -16.53 -10.48
N ILE A 261 -20.86 -16.30 -11.45
CA ILE A 261 -20.83 -15.09 -12.27
C ILE A 261 -22.20 -14.42 -12.23
N ARG A 262 -22.25 -13.15 -11.83
CA ARG A 262 -23.41 -12.27 -11.88
C ARG A 262 -23.11 -11.04 -12.71
N ASN A 263 -23.47 -11.07 -13.97
CA ASN A 263 -23.31 -9.93 -14.88
C ASN A 263 -24.62 -9.14 -14.98
N LYS A 264 -24.57 -7.83 -14.64
CA LYS A 264 -25.70 -6.92 -14.68
C LYS A 264 -25.63 -5.91 -15.83
N GLY A 265 -24.50 -5.81 -16.54
CA GLY A 265 -24.34 -4.83 -17.60
C GLY A 265 -22.92 -4.70 -18.18
N GLY A 266 -22.01 -5.60 -17.79
CA GLY A 266 -20.65 -5.64 -18.36
C GLY A 266 -20.50 -6.62 -19.54
N THR A 267 -19.31 -6.66 -20.11
CA THR A 267 -18.90 -7.58 -21.18
C THR A 267 -17.89 -8.58 -20.65
N ILE A 268 -18.06 -9.86 -20.98
CA ILE A 268 -17.05 -10.90 -20.78
C ILE A 268 -16.67 -11.40 -22.17
N SER A 269 -15.40 -11.32 -22.53
CA SER A 269 -14.87 -11.64 -23.85
C SER A 269 -13.67 -12.57 -23.78
#